data_03391409341efe391f911a556ff5bcb8
#
_entry.id   03391409341efe391f911a556ff5bcb8
#
_cell.length_a   1.000
_cell.length_b   1.000
_cell.length_c   1.000
_cell.angle_alpha   90.00
_cell.angle_beta   90.00
_cell.angle_gamma   90.00
#
_symmetry.space_group_name_H-M   'P 1'
#
loop_
_entity.id
_entity.type
_entity.pdbx_description
1 polymer ?
#
loop_
_entity_poly.entity_id
_entity_poly.type
_entity_poly.pdbx_seq_one_letter_code
_entity_poly.pdbx_strand_id
1 'polypeptide(L)'
;MGKMCEDIKATPFFEEILNTTGKVIGPHTNVLFLKWYLDNIPGIKEKIEKGDVLFGTIDTWLVWKLTGGKVHATSFSNASSTGCMDVEKQEWYQKLFDYVGVPVSVFPSIQSESSDYGETTIFGGSIPIRGVIADQQSALFAEACIDAGTVKCTNGTGSVLNINVGSKFQTSPGGVDTIIAWNLDGKCTYAVEGLVPVTGSALQW
;
A
#
# COMPACT_ATOMS: atom_id res chain seq x y z
N MET A 1 13.82 0.22 13.10
CA MET A 1 13.20 -0.51 11.99
C MET A 1 14.19 -1.38 11.20
N GLY A 2 15.38 -0.91 10.83
CA GLY A 2 16.33 -1.75 10.08
C GLY A 2 16.64 -3.10 10.72
N LYS A 3 16.99 -3.09 12.02
CA LYS A 3 17.21 -4.35 12.76
C LYS A 3 16.00 -5.29 12.74
N MET A 4 14.79 -4.74 12.91
CA MET A 4 13.56 -5.52 12.87
C MET A 4 13.35 -6.21 11.51
N CYS A 5 13.68 -5.51 10.41
CA CYS A 5 13.65 -6.11 9.07
C CYS A 5 14.66 -7.26 8.93
N GLU A 6 15.88 -7.07 9.42
CA GLU A 6 16.92 -8.11 9.36
C GLU A 6 16.54 -9.33 10.22
N ASP A 7 15.96 -9.10 11.41
CA ASP A 7 15.48 -10.18 12.27
C ASP A 7 14.37 -11.01 11.56
N ILE A 8 13.45 -10.38 10.85
CA ILE A 8 12.40 -11.08 10.09
C ILE A 8 13.00 -11.82 8.88
N LYS A 9 13.91 -11.18 8.13
CA LYS A 9 14.59 -11.80 6.98
C LYS A 9 15.40 -13.05 7.35
N ALA A 10 15.86 -13.14 8.59
CA ALA A 10 16.57 -14.31 9.10
C ALA A 10 15.66 -15.50 9.44
N THR A 11 14.34 -15.35 9.31
CA THR A 11 13.35 -16.42 9.62
C THR A 11 12.77 -17.01 8.35
N PRO A 12 12.26 -18.28 8.41
CA PRO A 12 11.52 -18.87 7.28
C PRO A 12 10.25 -18.09 6.91
N PHE A 13 9.73 -17.26 7.81
CA PHE A 13 8.54 -16.44 7.58
C PHE A 13 8.76 -15.35 6.53
N PHE A 14 10.01 -14.96 6.28
CA PHE A 14 10.35 -13.98 5.24
C PHE A 14 9.86 -14.41 3.85
N GLU A 15 10.11 -15.67 3.48
CA GLU A 15 9.66 -16.22 2.19
C GLU A 15 8.14 -16.22 2.08
N GLU A 16 7.44 -16.55 3.17
CA GLU A 16 5.98 -16.53 3.20
C GLU A 16 5.46 -15.10 3.04
N ILE A 17 6.06 -14.11 3.73
CA ILE A 17 5.69 -12.70 3.58
C ILE A 17 5.84 -12.27 2.10
N LEU A 18 6.99 -12.54 1.49
CA LEU A 18 7.25 -12.19 0.09
C LEU A 18 6.22 -12.82 -0.85
N ASN A 19 5.96 -14.11 -0.68
CA ASN A 19 5.01 -14.84 -1.53
C ASN A 19 3.56 -14.41 -1.32
N THR A 20 3.20 -13.89 -0.15
CA THR A 20 1.83 -13.44 0.16
C THR A 20 1.61 -11.98 -0.21
N THR A 21 2.59 -11.12 0.09
CA THR A 21 2.43 -9.67 -0.09
C THR A 21 3.00 -9.15 -1.41
N GLY A 22 3.77 -9.96 -2.13
CA GLY A 22 4.49 -9.54 -3.34
C GLY A 22 5.63 -8.56 -3.08
N LYS A 23 5.93 -8.23 -1.81
CA LYS A 23 6.92 -7.20 -1.45
C LYS A 23 8.02 -7.73 -0.55
N VAL A 24 9.24 -7.29 -0.82
CA VAL A 24 10.37 -7.51 0.08
C VAL A 24 10.17 -6.66 1.32
N ILE A 25 10.15 -7.31 2.50
CA ILE A 25 10.04 -6.58 3.77
C ILE A 25 11.21 -5.63 3.95
N GLY A 26 10.89 -4.39 4.25
CA GLY A 26 11.86 -3.31 4.39
C GLY A 26 11.41 -2.24 5.39
N PRO A 27 12.25 -1.23 5.67
CA PRO A 27 11.89 -0.15 6.59
C PRO A 27 10.62 0.62 6.18
N HIS A 28 10.19 0.50 4.93
CA HIS A 28 8.97 1.10 4.38
C HIS A 28 7.71 0.24 4.56
N THR A 29 7.84 -1.01 5.04
CA THR A 29 6.68 -1.86 5.33
C THR A 29 5.85 -1.27 6.47
N ASN A 30 4.59 -0.91 6.20
CA ASN A 30 3.83 -0.01 7.06
C ASN A 30 3.53 -0.56 8.46
N VAL A 31 3.32 -1.87 8.61
CA VAL A 31 3.11 -2.47 9.93
C VAL A 31 4.31 -2.27 10.87
N LEU A 32 5.53 -2.14 10.32
CA LEU A 32 6.73 -1.90 11.11
C LEU A 32 6.80 -0.47 11.67
N PHE A 33 6.20 0.52 10.97
CA PHE A 33 6.04 1.86 11.52
C PHE A 33 5.17 1.83 12.78
N LEU A 34 4.03 1.17 12.71
CA LEU A 34 3.11 1.09 13.84
C LEU A 34 3.73 0.28 15.00
N LYS A 35 4.44 -0.81 14.69
CA LYS A 35 5.22 -1.55 15.69
C LYS A 35 6.22 -0.65 16.40
N TRP A 36 6.94 0.19 15.64
CA TRP A 36 7.88 1.14 16.23
C TRP A 36 7.17 2.14 17.17
N TYR A 37 5.99 2.65 16.78
CA TYR A 37 5.20 3.52 17.67
C TYR A 37 4.75 2.79 18.92
N LEU A 38 4.27 1.55 18.80
CA LEU A 38 3.88 0.72 19.95
C LEU A 38 5.03 0.50 20.95
N ASP A 39 6.24 0.33 20.44
CA ASP A 39 7.42 0.06 21.28
C ASP A 39 8.03 1.32 21.88
N ASN A 40 7.83 2.51 21.27
CA ASN A 40 8.59 3.70 21.64
C ASN A 40 7.72 4.89 22.11
N ILE A 41 6.41 4.87 21.89
CA ILE A 41 5.53 5.97 22.30
C ILE A 41 4.67 5.52 23.48
N PRO A 42 4.94 6.07 24.69
CA PRO A 42 4.15 5.74 25.87
C PRO A 42 2.65 6.04 25.68
N GLY A 43 1.79 5.12 26.11
CA GLY A 43 0.34 5.29 26.09
C GLY A 43 -0.33 5.09 24.72
N ILE A 44 0.43 4.76 23.65
CA ILE A 44 -0.16 4.52 22.33
C ILE A 44 -0.99 3.24 22.32
N LYS A 45 -0.55 2.20 23.05
CA LYS A 45 -1.24 0.92 23.13
C LYS A 45 -2.64 1.08 23.74
N GLU A 46 -2.73 1.80 24.87
CA GLU A 46 -3.99 2.09 25.55
C GLU A 46 -4.94 2.93 24.69
N LYS A 47 -4.40 3.83 23.86
CA LYS A 47 -5.21 4.61 22.91
C LYS A 47 -5.73 3.74 21.76
N ILE A 48 -4.92 2.80 21.27
CA ILE A 48 -5.35 1.83 20.26
C ILE A 48 -6.47 0.93 20.82
N GLU A 49 -6.30 0.42 22.03
CA GLU A 49 -7.30 -0.43 22.71
C GLU A 49 -8.63 0.31 22.96
N LYS A 50 -8.58 1.64 23.14
CA LYS A 50 -9.77 2.50 23.26
C LYS A 50 -10.38 2.89 21.91
N GLY A 51 -9.74 2.59 20.79
CA GLY A 51 -10.18 3.03 19.46
C GLY A 51 -9.87 4.50 19.14
N ASP A 52 -8.99 5.15 19.91
CA ASP A 52 -8.62 6.56 19.73
C ASP A 52 -7.54 6.77 18.64
N VAL A 53 -7.01 5.68 18.07
CA VAL A 53 -5.95 5.69 17.06
C VAL A 53 -6.33 4.88 15.85
N LEU A 54 -6.22 5.49 14.70
CA LEU A 54 -6.31 4.85 13.40
C LEU A 54 -4.99 5.01 12.66
N PHE A 55 -4.66 4.04 11.84
CA PHE A 55 -3.53 4.08 10.92
C PHE A 55 -4.02 4.28 9.50
N GLY A 56 -3.22 4.96 8.68
CA GLY A 56 -3.51 5.11 7.25
C GLY A 56 -2.34 5.68 6.49
N THR A 57 -2.34 5.43 5.20
CA THR A 57 -1.51 6.08 4.20
C THR A 57 -2.09 7.46 3.86
N ILE A 58 -1.43 8.21 2.98
CA ILE A 58 -1.84 9.58 2.63
C ILE A 58 -3.24 9.60 2.03
N ASP A 59 -3.60 8.65 1.18
CA ASP A 59 -4.93 8.49 0.61
C ASP A 59 -6.01 8.30 1.68
N THR A 60 -5.76 7.40 2.64
CA THR A 60 -6.64 7.19 3.79
C THR A 60 -6.84 8.47 4.60
N TRP A 61 -5.75 9.20 4.85
CA TRP A 61 -5.81 10.49 5.53
C TRP A 61 -6.65 11.52 4.76
N LEU A 62 -6.48 11.59 3.44
CA LEU A 62 -7.25 12.51 2.59
C LEU A 62 -8.75 12.14 2.60
N VAL A 63 -9.10 10.88 2.42
CA VAL A 63 -10.49 10.39 2.51
C VAL A 63 -11.08 10.72 3.88
N TRP A 64 -10.36 10.43 4.96
CA TRP A 64 -10.78 10.74 6.32
C TRP A 64 -11.07 12.24 6.51
N LYS A 65 -10.15 13.11 6.05
CA LYS A 65 -10.32 14.57 6.18
C LYS A 65 -11.44 15.10 5.30
N LEU A 66 -11.54 14.64 4.05
CA LEU A 66 -12.57 15.08 3.10
C LEU A 66 -13.98 14.66 3.56
N THR A 67 -14.12 13.50 4.19
CA THR A 67 -15.40 13.00 4.69
C THR A 67 -15.73 13.44 6.11
N GLY A 68 -14.90 14.30 6.72
CA GLY A 68 -15.11 14.75 8.09
C GLY A 68 -15.02 13.63 9.13
N GLY A 69 -14.16 12.64 8.91
CA GLY A 69 -13.93 11.52 9.81
C GLY A 69 -14.95 10.38 9.71
N LYS A 70 -15.73 10.32 8.65
CA LYS A 70 -16.79 9.31 8.48
C LYS A 70 -16.27 8.04 7.79
N VAL A 71 -15.27 8.16 6.92
CA VAL A 71 -14.75 7.03 6.12
C VAL A 71 -13.28 6.83 6.40
N HIS A 72 -12.92 5.63 6.86
CA HIS A 72 -11.55 5.18 7.07
C HIS A 72 -11.30 4.02 6.10
N ALA A 73 -10.86 4.37 4.89
CA ALA A 73 -10.69 3.44 3.78
C ALA A 73 -9.46 3.76 2.93
N THR A 74 -8.95 2.74 2.25
CA THR A 74 -7.87 2.81 1.26
C THR A 74 -8.24 1.99 0.04
N SER A 75 -7.52 2.18 -1.08
CA SER A 75 -7.70 1.36 -2.28
C SER A 75 -6.81 0.11 -2.26
N PHE A 76 -7.13 -0.88 -3.10
CA PHE A 76 -6.30 -2.08 -3.27
C PHE A 76 -4.87 -1.73 -3.71
N SER A 77 -4.70 -0.78 -4.61
CA SER A 77 -3.38 -0.33 -5.07
C SER A 77 -2.54 0.27 -3.94
N ASN A 78 -3.14 1.12 -3.10
CA ASN A 78 -2.46 1.66 -1.92
C ASN A 78 -2.19 0.57 -0.88
N ALA A 79 -3.18 -0.29 -0.58
CA ALA A 79 -3.05 -1.36 0.40
C ALA A 79 -1.92 -2.33 0.03
N SER A 80 -1.84 -2.78 -1.23
CA SER A 80 -0.76 -3.67 -1.70
C SER A 80 0.62 -3.00 -1.59
N SER A 81 0.69 -1.69 -1.83
CA SER A 81 1.94 -0.93 -1.74
C SER A 81 2.49 -0.83 -0.31
N THR A 82 1.66 -1.07 0.72
CA THR A 82 2.10 -1.06 2.13
C THR A 82 3.00 -2.23 2.52
N GLY A 83 2.99 -3.33 1.73
CA GLY A 83 3.64 -4.60 2.08
C GLY A 83 2.95 -5.36 3.23
N CYS A 84 1.67 -5.05 3.51
CA CYS A 84 0.91 -5.63 4.62
C CYS A 84 -0.36 -6.38 4.17
N MET A 85 -0.59 -6.49 2.86
CA MET A 85 -1.77 -7.09 2.27
C MET A 85 -1.45 -8.47 1.69
N ASP A 86 -2.35 -9.45 1.91
CA ASP A 86 -2.42 -10.67 1.11
C ASP A 86 -3.03 -10.30 -0.24
N VAL A 87 -2.18 -10.21 -1.27
CA VAL A 87 -2.59 -9.67 -2.58
C VAL A 87 -3.49 -10.60 -3.36
N GLU A 88 -3.44 -11.91 -3.12
CA GLU A 88 -4.35 -12.87 -3.75
C GLU A 88 -5.72 -12.88 -3.09
N LYS A 89 -5.77 -12.88 -1.73
CA LYS A 89 -7.03 -12.81 -0.98
C LYS A 89 -7.64 -11.41 -0.94
N GLN A 90 -6.85 -10.40 -1.28
CA GLN A 90 -7.27 -9.00 -1.28
C GLN A 90 -7.73 -8.51 0.11
N GLU A 91 -7.00 -8.93 1.15
CA GLU A 91 -7.26 -8.57 2.55
C GLU A 91 -5.95 -8.26 3.30
N TRP A 92 -6.04 -7.62 4.47
CA TRP A 92 -4.85 -7.44 5.31
C TRP A 92 -4.30 -8.81 5.73
N TYR A 93 -2.98 -8.99 5.61
CA TYR A 93 -2.31 -10.25 5.92
C TYR A 93 -2.20 -10.46 7.44
N GLN A 94 -3.27 -10.99 8.06
CA GLN A 94 -3.44 -11.15 9.51
C GLN A 94 -2.22 -11.79 10.18
N LYS A 95 -1.64 -12.82 9.59
CA LYS A 95 -0.48 -13.52 10.18
C LYS A 95 0.75 -12.62 10.34
N LEU A 96 0.95 -11.65 9.45
CA LEU A 96 2.01 -10.65 9.57
C LEU A 96 1.72 -9.70 10.74
N PHE A 97 0.49 -9.26 10.88
CA PHE A 97 0.06 -8.40 12.00
C PHE A 97 0.23 -9.11 13.35
N ASP A 98 -0.18 -10.36 13.43
CA ASP A 98 -0.03 -11.20 14.64
C ASP A 98 1.45 -11.41 14.99
N TYR A 99 2.28 -11.71 13.98
CA TYR A 99 3.73 -11.91 14.16
C TYR A 99 4.42 -10.67 14.70
N VAL A 100 4.04 -9.49 14.20
CA VAL A 100 4.61 -8.21 14.62
C VAL A 100 3.98 -7.70 15.93
N GLY A 101 2.80 -8.21 16.31
CA GLY A 101 2.04 -7.80 17.49
C GLY A 101 1.35 -6.44 17.31
N VAL A 102 0.82 -6.18 16.10
CA VAL A 102 0.08 -4.98 15.75
C VAL A 102 -1.38 -5.35 15.48
N PRO A 103 -2.37 -4.69 16.10
CA PRO A 103 -3.76 -5.00 15.81
C PRO A 103 -4.16 -4.51 14.40
N VAL A 104 -4.68 -5.41 13.58
CA VAL A 104 -5.16 -5.08 12.23
C VAL A 104 -6.34 -4.10 12.24
N SER A 105 -7.10 -4.03 13.33
CA SER A 105 -8.27 -3.17 13.50
C SER A 105 -7.99 -1.67 13.39
N VAL A 106 -6.74 -1.25 13.50
CA VAL A 106 -6.36 0.16 13.30
C VAL A 106 -6.14 0.51 11.83
N PHE A 107 -6.04 -0.50 10.95
CA PHE A 107 -5.87 -0.30 9.52
C PHE A 107 -7.20 -0.02 8.82
N PRO A 108 -7.20 0.73 7.69
CA PRO A 108 -8.41 1.10 6.97
C PRO A 108 -9.08 -0.11 6.30
N SER A 109 -10.37 -0.01 6.00
CA SER A 109 -11.02 -0.94 5.08
C SER A 109 -10.44 -0.80 3.67
N ILE A 110 -10.29 -1.93 2.97
CA ILE A 110 -9.78 -1.93 1.60
C ILE A 110 -10.96 -1.94 0.64
N GLN A 111 -10.92 -1.08 -0.39
CA GLN A 111 -11.98 -0.94 -1.38
C GLN A 111 -11.40 -0.90 -2.80
N SER A 112 -12.28 -1.10 -3.80
CA SER A 112 -11.92 -0.93 -5.21
C SER A 112 -11.49 0.51 -5.49
N GLU A 113 -10.59 0.70 -6.47
CA GLU A 113 -10.20 2.01 -6.96
C GLU A 113 -11.37 2.85 -7.43
N SER A 114 -12.42 2.20 -7.97
CA SER A 114 -13.69 2.82 -8.34
C SER A 114 -14.78 2.34 -7.37
N SER A 115 -14.99 3.07 -6.28
CA SER A 115 -15.93 2.72 -5.21
C SER A 115 -16.51 3.96 -4.55
N ASP A 116 -17.47 3.76 -3.65
CA ASP A 116 -18.02 4.84 -2.84
C ASP A 116 -17.17 5.08 -1.59
N TYR A 117 -16.33 6.11 -1.66
CA TYR A 117 -15.52 6.59 -0.53
C TYR A 117 -16.24 7.70 0.28
N GLY A 118 -17.56 7.85 0.09
CA GLY A 118 -18.35 8.89 0.72
C GLY A 118 -18.36 10.20 -0.06
N GLU A 119 -18.62 11.29 0.64
CA GLU A 119 -18.73 12.62 0.05
C GLU A 119 -18.02 13.68 0.90
N THR A 120 -17.64 14.75 0.25
CA THR A 120 -17.10 15.95 0.93
C THR A 120 -18.01 17.14 0.75
N THR A 121 -18.06 17.98 1.78
CA THR A 121 -18.81 19.25 1.76
C THR A 121 -17.93 20.48 1.96
N ILE A 122 -16.60 20.28 2.06
CA ILE A 122 -15.66 21.36 2.41
C ILE A 122 -15.53 22.44 1.31
N PHE A 123 -16.02 22.16 0.10
CA PHE A 123 -16.00 23.08 -1.05
C PHE A 123 -17.33 23.79 -1.29
N GLY A 124 -18.24 23.79 -0.32
CA GLY A 124 -19.51 24.52 -0.41
C GLY A 124 -20.67 23.75 -1.05
N GLY A 125 -20.52 22.44 -1.30
CA GLY A 125 -21.53 21.57 -1.83
C GLY A 125 -21.19 20.10 -1.58
N SER A 126 -22.15 19.18 -1.71
CA SER A 126 -21.85 17.74 -1.59
C SER A 126 -21.20 17.25 -2.88
N ILE A 127 -19.97 16.77 -2.78
CA ILE A 127 -19.17 16.20 -3.87
C ILE A 127 -18.83 14.75 -3.51
N PRO A 128 -19.31 13.75 -4.28
CA PRO A 128 -18.99 12.36 -4.01
C PRO A 128 -17.54 12.04 -4.37
N ILE A 129 -16.89 11.23 -3.53
CA ILE A 129 -15.55 10.68 -3.77
C ILE A 129 -15.75 9.29 -4.35
N ARG A 130 -15.45 9.09 -5.63
CA ARG A 130 -15.72 7.87 -6.38
C ARG A 130 -14.47 7.15 -6.87
N GLY A 131 -13.29 7.72 -6.63
CA GLY A 131 -12.04 7.09 -7.03
C GLY A 131 -10.91 7.40 -6.08
N VAL A 132 -10.18 6.37 -5.69
CA VAL A 132 -8.93 6.45 -4.93
C VAL A 132 -7.96 5.42 -5.51
N ILE A 133 -6.80 5.87 -5.94
CA ILE A 133 -5.78 5.01 -6.55
C ILE A 133 -4.39 5.55 -6.16
N ALA A 134 -3.42 4.66 -5.99
CA ALA A 134 -2.04 5.05 -5.71
C ALA A 134 -1.41 5.77 -6.92
N ASP A 135 -0.48 6.67 -6.65
CA ASP A 135 0.08 7.60 -7.65
C ASP A 135 0.76 6.89 -8.84
N GLN A 136 1.60 5.89 -8.57
CA GLN A 136 2.29 5.16 -9.63
C GLN A 136 1.33 4.30 -10.46
N GLN A 137 0.32 3.72 -9.83
CA GLN A 137 -0.71 2.94 -10.49
C GLN A 137 -1.66 3.81 -11.29
N SER A 138 -2.01 5.00 -10.76
CA SER A 138 -2.81 5.97 -11.52
C SER A 138 -2.07 6.46 -12.78
N ALA A 139 -0.77 6.69 -12.68
CA ALA A 139 0.06 7.04 -13.84
C ALA A 139 0.14 5.89 -14.85
N LEU A 140 0.30 4.64 -14.39
CA LEU A 140 0.27 3.44 -15.26
C LEU A 140 -1.04 3.37 -16.05
N PHE A 141 -2.17 3.60 -15.37
CA PHE A 141 -3.49 3.64 -15.99
C PHE A 141 -3.64 4.81 -16.97
N ALA A 142 -3.24 6.02 -16.56
CA ALA A 142 -3.38 7.25 -17.35
C ALA A 142 -2.51 7.24 -18.61
N GLU A 143 -1.37 6.55 -18.58
CA GLU A 143 -0.50 6.35 -19.75
C GLU A 143 -0.99 5.20 -20.66
N ALA A 144 -2.22 4.71 -20.44
CA ALA A 144 -2.86 3.65 -21.20
C ALA A 144 -2.10 2.31 -21.18
N CYS A 145 -1.34 2.05 -20.11
CA CYS A 145 -0.68 0.77 -19.89
C CYS A 145 -1.67 -0.28 -19.36
N ILE A 146 -2.76 -0.51 -20.10
CA ILE A 146 -3.91 -1.34 -19.69
C ILE A 146 -3.69 -2.81 -20.02
N ASP A 147 -2.99 -3.08 -21.12
CA ASP A 147 -2.73 -4.44 -21.57
C ASP A 147 -1.50 -5.04 -20.90
N ALA A 148 -1.55 -6.36 -20.63
CA ALA A 148 -0.41 -7.07 -20.07
C ALA A 148 0.83 -6.95 -21.00
N GLY A 149 1.99 -6.69 -20.42
CA GLY A 149 3.24 -6.44 -21.12
C GLY A 149 3.51 -4.97 -21.43
N THR A 150 2.57 -4.06 -21.17
CA THR A 150 2.82 -2.61 -21.29
C THR A 150 3.60 -2.08 -20.10
N VAL A 151 4.40 -1.04 -20.33
CA VAL A 151 5.39 -0.53 -19.37
C VAL A 151 5.30 0.98 -19.29
N LYS A 152 5.33 1.48 -18.07
CA LYS A 152 5.49 2.91 -17.75
C LYS A 152 6.82 3.12 -17.03
N CYS A 153 7.52 4.19 -17.35
CA CYS A 153 8.71 4.63 -16.64
C CYS A 153 8.55 6.07 -16.14
N THR A 154 8.51 6.26 -14.83
CA THR A 154 8.52 7.59 -14.21
C THR A 154 9.95 7.98 -13.89
N ASN A 155 10.42 9.08 -14.46
CA ASN A 155 11.74 9.65 -14.18
C ASN A 155 11.61 10.92 -13.36
N GLY A 156 12.11 10.85 -12.12
CA GLY A 156 12.17 11.97 -11.18
C GLY A 156 13.51 11.99 -10.46
N THR A 157 13.53 12.29 -9.18
CA THR A 157 14.70 12.13 -8.30
C THR A 157 15.28 10.71 -8.40
N GLY A 158 14.39 9.71 -8.32
CA GLY A 158 14.63 8.33 -8.72
C GLY A 158 13.80 7.97 -9.95
N SER A 159 13.93 6.74 -10.44
CA SER A 159 13.11 6.19 -11.52
C SER A 159 12.31 5.00 -11.02
N VAL A 160 11.02 4.97 -11.38
CA VAL A 160 10.11 3.87 -11.09
C VAL A 160 9.61 3.27 -12.39
N LEU A 161 9.84 1.98 -12.54
CA LEU A 161 9.36 1.20 -13.68
C LEU A 161 8.19 0.34 -13.23
N ASN A 162 7.04 0.50 -13.86
CA ASN A 162 5.87 -0.34 -13.63
C ASN A 162 5.51 -1.10 -14.90
N ILE A 163 5.35 -2.41 -14.76
CA ILE A 163 4.99 -3.32 -15.86
C ILE A 163 3.65 -3.95 -15.52
N ASN A 164 2.64 -3.74 -16.36
CA ASN A 164 1.38 -4.46 -16.25
C ASN A 164 1.60 -5.95 -16.58
N VAL A 165 1.31 -6.84 -15.63
CA VAL A 165 1.50 -8.30 -15.80
C VAL A 165 0.16 -9.05 -15.92
N GLY A 166 -0.95 -8.30 -16.03
CA GLY A 166 -2.29 -8.87 -16.22
C GLY A 166 -2.91 -9.39 -14.93
N SER A 167 -3.78 -10.37 -15.03
CA SER A 167 -4.69 -10.81 -13.96
C SER A 167 -4.14 -11.92 -13.06
N LYS A 168 -2.90 -12.35 -13.24
CA LYS A 168 -2.30 -13.42 -12.42
C LYS A 168 -1.23 -12.84 -11.51
N PHE A 169 -1.41 -13.05 -10.20
CA PHE A 169 -0.37 -12.75 -9.24
C PHE A 169 0.82 -13.71 -9.42
N GLN A 170 2.00 -13.16 -9.42
CA GLN A 170 3.26 -13.92 -9.43
C GLN A 170 4.30 -13.10 -8.68
N THR A 171 4.97 -13.71 -7.72
CA THR A 171 6.13 -13.08 -7.08
C THR A 171 7.27 -13.00 -8.09
N SER A 172 7.94 -11.86 -8.10
CA SER A 172 9.07 -11.66 -9.01
C SER A 172 10.36 -12.12 -8.36
N PRO A 173 11.16 -12.97 -9.04
CA PRO A 173 12.52 -13.25 -8.58
C PRO A 173 13.38 -11.99 -8.74
N GLY A 174 14.33 -11.77 -7.80
CA GLY A 174 15.33 -10.72 -7.94
C GLY A 174 15.02 -9.39 -7.27
N GLY A 175 14.06 -9.35 -6.35
CA GLY A 175 13.89 -8.21 -5.43
C GLY A 175 13.10 -7.03 -6.00
N VAL A 176 12.31 -7.24 -7.05
CA VAL A 176 11.29 -6.30 -7.51
C VAL A 176 9.95 -6.65 -6.87
N ASP A 177 9.15 -5.64 -6.60
CA ASP A 177 7.84 -5.81 -5.95
C ASP A 177 6.76 -6.20 -6.97
N THR A 178 5.82 -7.05 -6.55
CA THR A 178 4.56 -7.26 -7.27
C THR A 178 3.43 -6.65 -6.46
N ILE A 179 2.67 -5.76 -7.09
CA ILE A 179 1.62 -4.97 -6.46
C ILE A 179 0.30 -5.09 -7.24
N ILE A 180 -0.80 -4.72 -6.63
CA ILE A 180 -2.06 -4.52 -7.34
C ILE A 180 -1.98 -3.19 -8.08
N ALA A 181 -2.12 -3.23 -9.40
CA ALA A 181 -2.22 -2.04 -10.24
C ALA A 181 -3.59 -1.37 -10.03
N TRP A 182 -4.66 -2.15 -10.13
CA TRP A 182 -6.04 -1.75 -9.82
C TRP A 182 -6.94 -2.98 -9.68
N ASN A 183 -8.05 -2.80 -8.99
CA ASN A 183 -9.17 -3.72 -8.97
C ASN A 183 -10.43 -2.95 -9.40
N LEU A 184 -10.90 -3.17 -10.61
CA LEU A 184 -12.08 -2.54 -11.17
C LEU A 184 -13.15 -3.59 -11.45
N ASP A 185 -14.35 -3.38 -10.92
CA ASP A 185 -15.48 -4.31 -11.06
C ASP A 185 -15.14 -5.76 -10.66
N GLY A 186 -14.35 -5.91 -9.61
CA GLY A 186 -13.90 -7.23 -9.11
C GLY A 186 -12.82 -7.89 -9.96
N LYS A 187 -12.29 -7.21 -10.97
CA LYS A 187 -11.19 -7.68 -11.81
C LYS A 187 -9.87 -7.05 -11.37
N CYS A 188 -9.01 -7.87 -10.79
CA CYS A 188 -7.70 -7.45 -10.35
C CYS A 188 -6.68 -7.49 -11.49
N THR A 189 -5.91 -6.42 -11.61
CA THR A 189 -4.72 -6.33 -12.48
C THR A 189 -3.50 -6.12 -11.60
N TYR A 190 -2.44 -6.86 -11.86
CA TYR A 190 -1.18 -6.78 -11.13
C TYR A 190 -0.12 -6.04 -11.95
N ALA A 191 0.82 -5.41 -11.24
CA ALA A 191 2.00 -4.81 -11.84
C ALA A 191 3.25 -5.25 -11.09
N VAL A 192 4.33 -5.37 -11.82
CA VAL A 192 5.68 -5.49 -11.25
C VAL A 192 6.29 -4.09 -11.18
N GLU A 193 6.86 -3.75 -10.03
CA GLU A 193 7.47 -2.46 -9.77
C GLU A 193 8.96 -2.59 -9.48
N GLY A 194 9.78 -1.89 -10.25
CA GLY A 194 11.21 -1.72 -10.01
C GLY A 194 11.53 -0.27 -9.65
N LEU A 195 12.34 -0.06 -8.61
CA LEU A 195 12.74 1.27 -8.14
C LEU A 195 14.26 1.44 -8.23
N VAL A 196 14.68 2.49 -8.91
CA VAL A 196 16.07 3.02 -8.84
C VAL A 196 16.00 4.34 -8.06
N PRO A 197 16.46 4.39 -6.80
CA PRO A 197 16.18 5.53 -5.91
C PRO A 197 16.92 6.81 -6.29
N VAL A 198 17.98 6.73 -7.08
CA VAL A 198 18.83 7.87 -7.46
C VAL A 198 19.11 7.83 -8.96
N THR A 199 18.37 8.59 -9.74
CA THR A 199 18.61 8.76 -11.19
C THR A 199 18.70 10.25 -11.56
N GLY A 200 17.61 10.99 -11.49
CA GLY A 200 17.62 12.42 -11.79
C GLY A 200 18.54 13.22 -10.86
N SER A 201 18.60 12.88 -9.58
CA SER A 201 19.56 13.50 -8.64
C SER A 201 21.01 13.18 -8.95
N ALA A 202 21.31 12.00 -9.54
CA ALA A 202 22.66 11.70 -10.01
C ALA A 202 23.07 12.56 -11.22
N LEU A 203 22.10 12.92 -12.09
CA LEU A 203 22.35 13.82 -13.21
C LEU A 203 22.58 15.27 -12.78
N GLN A 204 22.03 15.67 -11.64
CA GLN A 204 22.22 17.01 -11.07
C GLN A 204 23.51 17.15 -10.28
N TRP A 205 24.05 16.04 -9.79
CA TRP A 205 25.30 16.00 -9.00
C TRP A 205 26.52 16.09 -9.90
#